data_d51ba43f0b7813f1579f4bc8fa287bb7
#
_entry.id   d51ba43f0b7813f1579f4bc8fa287bb7
#
_cell.length_a   1.000
_cell.length_b   1.000
_cell.length_c   1.000
_cell.angle_alpha   90.00
_cell.angle_beta   90.00
_cell.angle_gamma   90.00
#
_symmetry.space_group_name_H-M   'P 1'
#
loop_
_entity.id
_entity.type
_entity.pdbx_description
1 polymer ?
#
loop_
_entity_poly.entity_id
_entity_poly.type
_entity_poly.pdbx_seq_one_letter_code
_entity_poly.pdbx_strand_id
1 'polypeptide(L)'
;MSLLNITKVHDEPDYLGFVAHPLANMFPMIEGNAFEELKRDIAAQGILEPIRLYQGMILDGRNRYAAAKACGHAFTLDDLVEWEGTLVEAEAWVIFTNLHRRHLSAKQKQEMVRDRIRKTPEMSNMQIAKLLGVSHTMVADERERTLNPPEVKRFADFKRTWEGLSDEHREAFVREFNTDLVDLQRAIVEDCSTVNRKVSAAI
;
A
#
# COMPACT_ATOMS: atom_id res chain seq x y z
N MET A 1 -13.51 -1.53 -29.58
CA MET A 1 -12.61 -0.73 -30.45
C MET A 1 -12.60 0.69 -29.89
N SER A 2 -11.65 1.02 -29.06
CA SER A 2 -11.35 2.39 -28.74
C SER A 2 -9.86 2.58 -28.95
N LEU A 3 -9.51 2.92 -30.19
CA LEU A 3 -8.22 3.49 -30.48
C LEU A 3 -8.16 4.80 -29.68
N LEU A 4 -7.44 4.81 -28.58
CA LEU A 4 -7.00 6.01 -27.95
C LEU A 4 -6.43 6.91 -29.05
N ASN A 5 -6.98 8.11 -29.16
CA ASN A 5 -6.53 9.12 -30.10
C ASN A 5 -5.12 9.59 -29.71
N ILE A 6 -4.13 8.72 -29.92
CA ILE A 6 -2.71 8.97 -29.64
C ILE A 6 -2.13 10.01 -30.63
N THR A 7 -2.87 10.32 -31.69
CA THR A 7 -2.45 11.30 -32.70
C THR A 7 -2.34 12.77 -32.23
N LYS A 8 -2.71 13.07 -30.99
CA LYS A 8 -2.60 14.44 -30.43
C LYS A 8 -1.40 14.66 -29.51
N VAL A 9 -0.51 13.69 -29.35
CA VAL A 9 0.58 13.71 -28.36
C VAL A 9 1.81 14.51 -28.81
N HIS A 10 1.83 15.02 -30.06
CA HIS A 10 3.08 15.52 -30.65
C HIS A 10 3.43 16.98 -30.39
N ASP A 11 2.57 17.80 -29.78
CA ASP A 11 2.85 19.25 -29.71
C ASP A 11 2.99 19.87 -28.31
N GLU A 12 2.80 19.12 -27.19
CA GLU A 12 3.05 19.70 -25.88
C GLU A 12 3.57 18.66 -24.84
N PRO A 13 4.62 18.97 -24.07
CA PRO A 13 5.33 17.99 -23.22
C PRO A 13 4.62 17.56 -21.94
N ASP A 14 3.41 18.00 -21.64
CA ASP A 14 2.75 17.77 -20.35
C ASP A 14 1.44 16.98 -20.39
N TYR A 15 1.11 16.33 -21.54
CA TYR A 15 -0.22 15.76 -21.79
C TYR A 15 -0.46 14.33 -21.36
N LEU A 16 0.57 13.60 -20.99
CA LEU A 16 0.39 12.23 -20.53
C LEU A 16 0.11 12.21 -19.03
N GLY A 17 -1.06 12.72 -18.63
CA GLY A 17 -1.57 12.64 -17.27
C GLY A 17 -2.00 11.21 -16.88
N PHE A 18 -1.19 10.19 -17.27
CA PHE A 18 -1.49 8.81 -16.92
C PHE A 18 -1.48 8.62 -15.41
N VAL A 19 -2.55 8.01 -14.92
CA VAL A 19 -2.63 7.54 -13.54
C VAL A 19 -2.16 6.09 -13.44
N ALA A 20 -1.68 5.71 -12.27
CA ALA A 20 -1.29 4.33 -12.03
C ALA A 20 -2.52 3.43 -11.90
N HIS A 21 -2.52 2.30 -12.60
CA HIS A 21 -3.52 1.26 -12.41
C HIS A 21 -3.40 0.69 -10.98
N PRO A 22 -4.51 0.29 -10.32
CA PRO A 22 -4.47 -0.29 -8.96
C PRO A 22 -3.49 -1.45 -8.79
N LEU A 23 -3.31 -2.29 -9.82
CA LEU A 23 -2.33 -3.37 -9.83
C LEU A 23 -0.88 -2.85 -9.73
N ALA A 24 -0.57 -1.74 -10.40
CA ALA A 24 0.75 -1.14 -10.30
C ALA A 24 1.05 -0.65 -8.88
N ASN A 25 0.04 -0.23 -8.11
CA ASN A 25 0.17 0.25 -6.75
C ASN A 25 0.46 -0.85 -5.71
N MET A 26 0.44 -2.12 -6.10
CA MET A 26 0.83 -3.23 -5.24
C MET A 26 2.31 -3.18 -4.80
N PHE A 27 3.15 -2.49 -5.56
CA PHE A 27 4.58 -2.38 -5.29
C PHE A 27 4.94 -0.93 -4.92
N PRO A 28 5.85 -0.70 -3.97
CA PRO A 28 6.27 0.66 -3.61
C PRO A 28 7.00 1.34 -4.77
N MET A 29 6.98 2.66 -4.79
CA MET A 29 7.87 3.46 -5.64
C MET A 29 9.31 3.36 -5.15
N ILE A 30 10.28 3.51 -6.06
CA ILE A 30 11.68 3.73 -5.67
C ILE A 30 11.86 5.17 -5.22
N GLU A 31 12.74 5.38 -4.24
CA GLU A 31 12.98 6.69 -3.63
C GLU A 31 14.50 6.94 -3.46
N GLY A 32 14.84 8.16 -3.09
CA GLY A 32 16.21 8.55 -2.78
C GLY A 32 17.17 8.36 -3.96
N ASN A 33 18.36 7.86 -3.67
CA ASN A 33 19.44 7.73 -4.68
C ASN A 33 19.05 6.88 -5.88
N ALA A 34 18.27 5.80 -5.67
CA ALA A 34 17.82 4.93 -6.75
C ALA A 34 16.89 5.65 -7.74
N PHE A 35 16.05 6.56 -7.25
CA PHE A 35 15.22 7.40 -8.11
C PHE A 35 16.06 8.42 -8.89
N GLU A 36 17.03 9.07 -8.25
CA GLU A 36 17.92 10.04 -8.89
C GLU A 36 18.83 9.37 -9.94
N GLU A 37 19.26 8.13 -9.72
CA GLU A 37 19.97 7.32 -10.72
C GLU A 37 19.10 7.03 -11.93
N LEU A 38 17.89 6.52 -11.72
CA LEU A 38 16.94 6.26 -12.80
C LEU A 38 16.63 7.53 -13.62
N LYS A 39 16.48 8.68 -12.94
CA LYS A 39 16.23 9.95 -13.61
C LYS A 39 17.41 10.37 -14.49
N ARG A 40 18.64 10.20 -14.01
CA ARG A 40 19.87 10.47 -14.80
C ARG A 40 19.99 9.53 -16.00
N ASP A 41 19.69 8.26 -15.82
CA ASP A 41 19.73 7.25 -16.90
C ASP A 41 18.72 7.58 -17.99
N ILE A 42 17.49 7.95 -17.63
CA ILE A 42 16.45 8.34 -18.59
C ILE A 42 16.82 9.65 -19.29
N ALA A 43 17.39 10.62 -18.59
CA ALA A 43 17.85 11.85 -19.19
C ALA A 43 18.96 11.64 -20.23
N ALA A 44 19.82 10.63 -20.02
CA ALA A 44 20.93 10.30 -20.89
C ALA A 44 20.58 9.38 -22.07
N GLN A 45 19.68 8.41 -21.86
CA GLN A 45 19.43 7.30 -22.79
C GLN A 45 17.99 7.18 -23.25
N GLY A 46 17.06 7.97 -22.67
CA GLY A 46 15.62 7.80 -22.85
C GLY A 46 15.04 6.60 -22.09
N ILE A 47 13.82 6.24 -22.42
CA ILE A 47 13.12 5.09 -21.81
C ILE A 47 13.48 3.83 -22.60
N LEU A 48 14.44 3.04 -22.11
CA LEU A 48 14.90 1.83 -22.77
C LEU A 48 13.86 0.70 -22.77
N GLU A 49 13.02 0.64 -21.75
CA GLU A 49 11.96 -0.35 -21.63
C GLU A 49 10.61 0.38 -21.54
N PRO A 50 9.70 0.16 -22.49
CA PRO A 50 8.48 0.94 -22.57
C PRO A 50 7.61 0.82 -21.31
N ILE A 51 6.86 1.89 -21.02
CA ILE A 51 5.83 1.95 -20.00
C ILE A 51 4.62 1.18 -20.50
N ARG A 52 4.14 0.22 -19.73
CA ARG A 52 2.96 -0.58 -20.11
C ARG A 52 1.70 0.05 -19.58
N LEU A 53 0.73 0.20 -20.48
CA LEU A 53 -0.60 0.70 -20.18
C LEU A 53 -1.61 -0.45 -20.19
N TYR A 54 -2.62 -0.33 -19.36
CA TYR A 54 -3.81 -1.17 -19.37
C TYR A 54 -5.04 -0.31 -19.10
N GLN A 55 -5.99 -0.33 -20.00
CA GLN A 55 -7.18 0.53 -19.95
C GLN A 55 -6.84 2.02 -19.78
N GLY A 56 -5.79 2.49 -20.44
CA GLY A 56 -5.33 3.87 -20.36
C GLY A 56 -4.63 4.26 -19.05
N MET A 57 -4.30 3.30 -18.18
CA MET A 57 -3.59 3.53 -16.93
C MET A 57 -2.24 2.80 -16.94
N ILE A 58 -1.26 3.31 -16.19
CA ILE A 58 0.06 2.68 -16.10
C ILE A 58 -0.03 1.37 -15.32
N LEU A 59 0.16 0.27 -16.02
CA LEU A 59 0.24 -1.08 -15.45
C LEU A 59 1.64 -1.38 -14.90
N ASP A 60 2.68 -1.01 -15.66
CA ASP A 60 4.09 -1.10 -15.23
C ASP A 60 4.89 0.11 -15.75
N GLY A 61 5.99 0.42 -15.05
CA GLY A 61 6.87 1.53 -15.41
C GLY A 61 6.55 2.85 -14.69
N ARG A 62 5.79 2.86 -13.60
CA ARG A 62 5.49 4.08 -12.83
C ARG A 62 6.74 4.87 -12.44
N ASN A 63 7.81 4.17 -12.04
CA ASN A 63 9.08 4.81 -11.70
C ASN A 63 9.73 5.46 -12.92
N ARG A 64 9.72 4.77 -14.08
CA ARG A 64 10.20 5.31 -15.35
C ARG A 64 9.39 6.53 -15.76
N TYR A 65 8.07 6.44 -15.67
CA TYR A 65 7.19 7.56 -15.96
C TYR A 65 7.45 8.78 -15.07
N ALA A 66 7.55 8.58 -13.76
CA ALA A 66 7.83 9.65 -12.81
C ALA A 66 9.22 10.26 -13.04
N ALA A 67 10.23 9.44 -13.29
CA ALA A 67 11.59 9.89 -13.56
C ALA A 67 11.70 10.64 -14.89
N ALA A 68 11.03 10.16 -15.95
CA ALA A 68 10.96 10.80 -17.25
C ALA A 68 10.31 12.19 -17.15
N LYS A 69 9.18 12.30 -16.45
CA LYS A 69 8.57 13.63 -16.16
C LYS A 69 9.52 14.53 -15.39
N ALA A 70 10.20 14.02 -14.37
CA ALA A 70 11.08 14.80 -13.51
C ALA A 70 12.35 15.31 -14.24
N CYS A 71 12.81 14.62 -15.31
CA CYS A 71 13.92 15.08 -16.14
C CYS A 71 13.50 15.81 -17.40
N GLY A 72 12.19 16.02 -17.64
CA GLY A 72 11.70 16.71 -18.84
C GLY A 72 11.82 15.89 -20.13
N HIS A 73 11.80 14.54 -20.03
CA HIS A 73 11.84 13.66 -21.20
C HIS A 73 10.59 13.86 -22.05
N ALA A 74 10.79 14.08 -23.35
CA ALA A 74 9.69 14.16 -24.32
C ALA A 74 9.24 12.75 -24.68
N PHE A 75 8.05 12.37 -24.23
CA PHE A 75 7.49 11.03 -24.50
C PHE A 75 7.20 10.83 -26.00
N THR A 76 7.53 9.65 -26.47
CA THR A 76 7.25 9.18 -27.82
C THR A 76 6.31 7.97 -27.79
N LEU A 77 5.80 7.55 -28.95
CA LEU A 77 4.98 6.35 -29.05
C LEU A 77 5.75 5.06 -28.66
N ASP A 78 7.06 5.06 -28.89
CA ASP A 78 7.92 3.92 -28.55
C ASP A 78 8.12 3.76 -27.02
N ASP A 79 7.90 4.84 -26.27
CA ASP A 79 7.98 4.80 -24.80
C ASP A 79 6.76 4.14 -24.14
N LEU A 80 5.71 3.85 -24.91
CA LEU A 80 4.43 3.36 -24.44
C LEU A 80 4.03 2.08 -25.18
N VAL A 81 3.48 1.12 -24.44
CA VAL A 81 2.91 -0.09 -25.02
C VAL A 81 1.62 -0.47 -24.32
N GLU A 82 0.58 -0.74 -25.08
CA GLU A 82 -0.68 -1.21 -24.51
C GLU A 82 -0.56 -2.70 -24.13
N TRP A 83 -1.11 -3.04 -22.98
CA TRP A 83 -1.22 -4.43 -22.53
C TRP A 83 -2.48 -5.05 -23.16
N GLU A 84 -2.29 -6.15 -23.87
CA GLU A 84 -3.37 -6.96 -24.40
C GLU A 84 -3.59 -8.19 -23.51
N GLY A 85 -4.79 -8.33 -22.94
CA GLY A 85 -5.14 -9.46 -22.10
C GLY A 85 -6.21 -9.11 -21.05
N THR A 86 -6.54 -10.10 -20.25
CA THR A 86 -7.51 -9.98 -19.16
C THR A 86 -6.89 -9.33 -17.91
N LEU A 87 -7.74 -8.84 -17.02
CA LEU A 87 -7.30 -8.29 -15.73
C LEU A 87 -6.51 -9.33 -14.90
N VAL A 88 -6.92 -10.61 -14.95
CA VAL A 88 -6.24 -11.70 -14.22
C VAL A 88 -4.83 -11.93 -14.76
N GLU A 89 -4.68 -11.91 -16.09
CA GLU A 89 -3.36 -12.03 -16.73
C GLU A 89 -2.48 -10.81 -16.45
N ALA A 90 -3.06 -9.61 -16.47
CA ALA A 90 -2.36 -8.38 -16.13
C ALA A 90 -1.85 -8.42 -14.66
N GLU A 91 -2.68 -8.88 -13.72
CA GLU A 91 -2.28 -9.06 -12.32
C GLU A 91 -1.12 -10.05 -12.18
N ALA A 92 -1.26 -11.23 -12.76
CA ALA A 92 -0.22 -12.27 -12.73
C ALA A 92 1.10 -11.76 -13.32
N TRP A 93 1.03 -11.04 -14.43
CA TRP A 93 2.20 -10.47 -15.10
C TRP A 93 2.88 -9.39 -14.25
N VAL A 94 2.13 -8.45 -13.68
CA VAL A 94 2.66 -7.40 -12.80
C VAL A 94 3.38 -8.00 -11.61
N ILE A 95 2.75 -8.99 -10.96
CA ILE A 95 3.36 -9.70 -9.82
C ILE A 95 4.65 -10.40 -10.25
N PHE A 96 4.60 -11.21 -11.31
CA PHE A 96 5.76 -11.95 -11.80
C PHE A 96 6.93 -11.02 -12.12
N THR A 97 6.67 -9.97 -12.91
CA THR A 97 7.72 -9.04 -13.37
C THR A 97 8.36 -8.28 -12.21
N ASN A 98 7.56 -7.81 -11.28
CA ASN A 98 8.08 -7.01 -10.16
C ASN A 98 8.72 -7.84 -9.05
N LEU A 99 8.25 -9.07 -8.80
CA LEU A 99 8.89 -9.97 -7.83
C LEU A 99 10.31 -10.37 -8.26
N HIS A 100 10.50 -10.63 -9.54
CA HIS A 100 11.83 -11.04 -10.05
C HIS A 100 12.80 -9.87 -10.24
N ARG A 101 12.30 -8.67 -10.47
CA ARG A 101 13.15 -7.48 -10.69
C ARG A 101 13.53 -6.72 -9.42
N ARG A 102 12.80 -6.88 -8.32
CA ARG A 102 13.02 -6.09 -7.10
C ARG A 102 13.49 -6.94 -5.94
N HIS A 103 14.57 -6.52 -5.32
CA HIS A 103 14.96 -6.99 -3.99
C HIS A 103 14.06 -6.33 -2.94
N LEU A 104 12.82 -6.79 -2.83
CA LEU A 104 11.90 -6.31 -1.80
C LEU A 104 12.43 -6.68 -0.41
N SER A 105 12.45 -5.71 0.49
CA SER A 105 12.76 -5.96 1.89
C SER A 105 11.73 -6.90 2.52
N ALA A 106 12.10 -7.56 3.62
CA ALA A 106 11.19 -8.42 4.37
C ALA A 106 9.90 -7.67 4.77
N LYS A 107 10.03 -6.40 5.19
CA LYS A 107 8.89 -5.55 5.56
C LYS A 107 7.94 -5.30 4.38
N GLN A 108 8.48 -5.00 3.20
CA GLN A 108 7.66 -4.79 1.99
C GLN A 108 6.93 -6.07 1.57
N LYS A 109 7.60 -7.23 1.65
CA LYS A 109 6.95 -8.53 1.39
C LYS A 109 5.82 -8.81 2.37
N GLN A 110 6.02 -8.55 3.66
CA GLN A 110 4.99 -8.70 4.69
C GLN A 110 3.78 -7.80 4.43
N GLU A 111 4.01 -6.56 4.04
CA GLU A 111 2.94 -5.62 3.73
C GLU A 111 2.11 -6.05 2.53
N MET A 112 2.76 -6.55 1.46
CA MET A 112 2.08 -7.12 0.30
C MET A 112 1.25 -8.35 0.66
N VAL A 113 1.76 -9.25 1.50
CA VAL A 113 1.04 -10.42 2.00
C VAL A 113 -0.19 -9.98 2.78
N ARG A 114 -0.04 -9.02 3.67
CA ARG A 114 -1.13 -8.47 4.50
C ARG A 114 -2.23 -7.83 3.65
N ASP A 115 -1.85 -7.04 2.65
CA ASP A 115 -2.79 -6.43 1.72
C ASP A 115 -3.56 -7.50 0.92
N ARG A 116 -2.87 -8.54 0.45
CA ARG A 116 -3.50 -9.66 -0.26
C ARG A 116 -4.49 -10.41 0.63
N ILE A 117 -4.14 -10.71 1.88
CA ILE A 117 -5.03 -11.39 2.83
C ILE A 117 -6.32 -10.57 3.06
N ARG A 118 -6.20 -9.24 3.13
CA ARG A 118 -7.37 -8.36 3.30
C ARG A 118 -8.28 -8.33 2.07
N LYS A 119 -7.68 -8.32 0.87
CA LYS A 119 -8.43 -8.25 -0.40
C LYS A 119 -9.06 -9.58 -0.81
N THR A 120 -8.43 -10.68 -0.46
CA THR A 120 -8.87 -12.03 -0.84
C THR A 120 -8.73 -13.00 0.34
N PRO A 121 -9.52 -12.83 1.41
CA PRO A 121 -9.40 -13.62 2.63
C PRO A 121 -9.66 -15.12 2.41
N GLU A 122 -10.40 -15.48 1.37
CA GLU A 122 -10.73 -16.84 0.95
C GLU A 122 -9.53 -17.58 0.32
N MET A 123 -8.51 -16.88 -0.18
CA MET A 123 -7.32 -17.52 -0.74
C MET A 123 -6.54 -18.27 0.33
N SER A 124 -6.14 -19.51 0.03
CA SER A 124 -5.29 -20.29 0.93
C SER A 124 -3.88 -19.69 1.05
N ASN A 125 -3.18 -20.00 2.16
CA ASN A 125 -1.81 -19.55 2.36
C ASN A 125 -0.87 -20.01 1.23
N MET A 126 -1.10 -21.22 0.70
CA MET A 126 -0.30 -21.75 -0.41
C MET A 126 -0.53 -20.97 -1.71
N GLN A 127 -1.78 -20.60 -2.00
CA GLN A 127 -2.09 -19.78 -3.18
C GLN A 127 -1.45 -18.38 -3.08
N ILE A 128 -1.55 -17.73 -1.93
CA ILE A 128 -0.92 -16.43 -1.70
C ILE A 128 0.61 -16.53 -1.77
N ALA A 129 1.19 -17.56 -1.14
CA ALA A 129 2.64 -17.81 -1.18
C ALA A 129 3.15 -17.99 -2.61
N LYS A 130 2.45 -18.79 -3.40
CA LYS A 130 2.78 -19.01 -4.82
C LYS A 130 2.61 -17.73 -5.65
N LEU A 131 1.52 -16.99 -5.43
CA LEU A 131 1.23 -15.75 -6.14
C LEU A 131 2.29 -14.68 -5.87
N LEU A 132 2.67 -14.49 -4.61
CA LEU A 132 3.59 -13.44 -4.17
C LEU A 132 5.06 -13.89 -4.09
N GLY A 133 5.40 -15.13 -4.46
CA GLY A 133 6.78 -15.64 -4.43
C GLY A 133 7.40 -15.59 -3.04
N VAL A 134 6.62 -15.81 -1.99
CA VAL A 134 7.06 -15.80 -0.58
C VAL A 134 6.87 -17.17 0.06
N SER A 135 7.44 -17.38 1.26
CA SER A 135 7.24 -18.65 1.97
C SER A 135 5.81 -18.79 2.49
N HIS A 136 5.30 -20.01 2.52
CA HIS A 136 4.02 -20.33 3.14
C HIS A 136 3.97 -19.90 4.62
N THR A 137 5.08 -20.06 5.33
CA THR A 137 5.22 -19.67 6.74
C THR A 137 4.99 -18.16 6.92
N MET A 138 5.60 -17.32 6.07
CA MET A 138 5.39 -15.87 6.10
C MET A 138 3.91 -15.52 5.93
N VAL A 139 3.22 -16.20 5.01
CA VAL A 139 1.77 -15.96 4.79
C VAL A 139 0.95 -16.39 6.00
N ALA A 140 1.29 -17.53 6.60
CA ALA A 140 0.61 -18.04 7.79
C ALA A 140 0.77 -17.07 8.98
N ASP A 141 1.99 -16.60 9.22
CA ASP A 141 2.30 -15.66 10.30
C ASP A 141 1.58 -14.31 10.10
N GLU A 142 1.59 -13.77 8.87
CA GLU A 142 0.91 -12.52 8.57
C GLU A 142 -0.62 -12.67 8.59
N ARG A 143 -1.16 -13.83 8.23
CA ARG A 143 -2.60 -14.11 8.35
C ARG A 143 -3.01 -14.13 9.81
N GLU A 144 -2.26 -14.81 10.67
CA GLU A 144 -2.52 -14.83 12.11
C GLU A 144 -2.49 -13.39 12.69
N ARG A 145 -1.47 -12.60 12.36
CA ARG A 145 -1.38 -11.20 12.80
C ARG A 145 -2.49 -10.30 12.27
N THR A 146 -2.98 -10.58 11.06
CA THR A 146 -4.01 -9.77 10.39
C THR A 146 -5.41 -10.08 10.92
N LEU A 147 -5.71 -11.36 11.14
CA LEU A 147 -7.03 -11.82 11.60
C LEU A 147 -7.14 -11.80 13.12
N ASN A 148 -6.04 -12.05 13.83
CA ASN A 148 -5.97 -12.07 15.29
C ASN A 148 -4.90 -11.07 15.76
N PRO A 149 -5.09 -9.75 15.56
CA PRO A 149 -4.12 -8.78 16.01
C PRO A 149 -3.93 -8.86 17.54
N PRO A 150 -2.73 -8.50 18.05
CA PRO A 150 -2.41 -8.62 19.46
C PRO A 150 -3.43 -7.98 20.40
N GLU A 151 -4.09 -6.90 19.97
CA GLU A 151 -5.13 -6.23 20.76
C GLU A 151 -6.37 -7.12 20.91
N VAL A 152 -6.82 -7.77 19.83
CA VAL A 152 -7.97 -8.69 19.86
C VAL A 152 -7.65 -9.91 20.75
N LYS A 153 -6.44 -10.43 20.66
CA LYS A 153 -6.00 -11.54 21.50
C LYS A 153 -5.95 -11.14 22.97
N ARG A 154 -5.38 -9.97 23.29
CA ARG A 154 -5.37 -9.43 24.66
C ARG A 154 -6.79 -9.23 25.20
N PHE A 155 -7.70 -8.73 24.37
CA PHE A 155 -9.09 -8.57 24.77
C PHE A 155 -9.79 -9.90 25.01
N ALA A 156 -9.55 -10.92 24.19
CA ALA A 156 -10.09 -12.26 24.40
C ALA A 156 -9.53 -12.93 25.68
N ASP A 157 -8.22 -12.76 25.93
CA ASP A 157 -7.57 -13.25 27.14
C ASP A 157 -8.10 -12.50 28.39
N PHE A 158 -8.26 -11.17 28.30
CA PHE A 158 -8.88 -10.38 29.36
C PHE A 158 -10.32 -10.85 29.62
N LYS A 159 -11.13 -11.04 28.59
CA LYS A 159 -12.51 -11.52 28.72
C LYS A 159 -12.56 -12.88 29.44
N ARG A 160 -11.70 -13.82 29.06
CA ARG A 160 -11.61 -15.14 29.71
C ARG A 160 -11.23 -15.02 31.19
N THR A 161 -10.26 -14.19 31.49
CA THR A 161 -9.83 -13.92 32.88
C THR A 161 -10.95 -13.27 33.67
N TRP A 162 -11.62 -12.29 33.08
CA TRP A 162 -12.77 -11.59 33.67
C TRP A 162 -13.93 -12.54 34.01
N GLU A 163 -14.26 -13.44 33.07
CA GLU A 163 -15.32 -14.44 33.26
C GLU A 163 -15.01 -15.41 34.39
N GLY A 164 -13.73 -15.67 34.65
CA GLY A 164 -13.26 -16.53 35.76
C GLY A 164 -13.16 -15.85 37.11
N LEU A 165 -13.31 -14.53 37.22
CA LEU A 165 -13.27 -13.79 38.46
C LEU A 165 -14.59 -13.96 39.26
N SER A 166 -14.50 -13.98 40.60
CA SER A 166 -15.69 -13.82 41.46
C SER A 166 -16.29 -12.43 41.33
N ASP A 167 -17.57 -12.28 41.70
CA ASP A 167 -18.27 -11.00 41.65
C ASP A 167 -17.57 -9.94 42.49
N GLU A 168 -17.06 -10.31 43.69
CA GLU A 168 -16.29 -9.43 44.56
C GLU A 168 -15.03 -8.87 43.87
N HIS A 169 -14.28 -9.72 43.17
CA HIS A 169 -13.10 -9.28 42.41
C HIS A 169 -13.43 -8.43 41.20
N ARG A 170 -14.55 -8.72 40.52
CA ARG A 170 -15.04 -7.88 39.42
C ARG A 170 -15.44 -6.47 39.89
N GLU A 171 -16.14 -6.40 41.01
CA GLU A 171 -16.51 -5.10 41.62
C GLU A 171 -15.29 -4.29 42.03
N ALA A 172 -14.30 -4.93 42.64
CA ALA A 172 -13.05 -4.28 43.03
C ALA A 172 -12.30 -3.73 41.81
N PHE A 173 -12.18 -4.53 40.74
CA PHE A 173 -11.55 -4.11 39.48
C PHE A 173 -12.28 -2.93 38.85
N VAL A 174 -13.62 -2.99 38.74
CA VAL A 174 -14.43 -1.91 38.14
C VAL A 174 -14.28 -0.62 38.94
N ARG A 175 -14.20 -0.70 40.28
CA ARG A 175 -14.01 0.46 41.15
C ARG A 175 -12.67 1.14 40.90
N GLU A 176 -11.61 0.35 40.81
CA GLU A 176 -10.25 0.83 40.53
C GLU A 176 -10.14 1.43 39.11
N PHE A 177 -10.68 0.73 38.13
CA PHE A 177 -10.62 1.16 36.71
C PHE A 177 -11.49 2.39 36.41
N ASN A 178 -12.62 2.57 37.10
CA ASN A 178 -13.45 3.78 36.96
C ASN A 178 -12.71 5.04 37.40
N THR A 179 -11.83 4.95 38.36
CA THR A 179 -11.03 6.10 38.80
C THR A 179 -10.08 6.52 37.68
N ASP A 180 -9.38 5.57 37.05
CA ASP A 180 -8.47 5.85 35.94
C ASP A 180 -9.19 6.36 34.68
N LEU A 181 -10.39 5.84 34.37
CA LEU A 181 -11.20 6.31 33.25
C LEU A 181 -11.69 7.74 33.44
N VAL A 182 -12.09 8.10 34.64
CA VAL A 182 -12.55 9.47 34.95
C VAL A 182 -11.39 10.46 34.80
N ASP A 183 -10.20 10.08 35.29
CA ASP A 183 -9.00 10.91 35.16
C ASP A 183 -8.54 11.02 33.69
N LEU A 184 -8.62 9.96 32.91
CA LEU A 184 -8.32 9.98 31.47
C LEU A 184 -9.32 10.83 30.69
N GLN A 185 -10.62 10.72 30.97
CA GLN A 185 -11.64 11.58 30.36
C GLN A 185 -11.42 13.05 30.69
N ARG A 186 -11.04 13.37 31.93
CA ARG A 186 -10.71 14.73 32.33
C ARG A 186 -9.52 15.29 31.56
N ALA A 187 -8.45 14.49 31.43
CA ALA A 187 -7.24 14.86 30.67
C ALA A 187 -7.55 15.11 29.18
N ILE A 188 -8.40 14.28 28.54
CA ILE A 188 -8.83 14.45 27.14
C ILE A 188 -9.64 15.75 26.98
N VAL A 189 -10.56 16.04 27.88
CA VAL A 189 -11.38 17.26 27.83
C VAL A 189 -10.52 18.53 28.01
N GLU A 190 -9.53 18.48 28.87
CA GLU A 190 -8.57 19.58 29.09
C GLU A 190 -7.72 19.83 27.84
N ASP A 191 -7.23 18.76 27.19
CA ASP A 191 -6.43 18.86 25.96
C ASP A 191 -7.28 19.42 24.79
N CYS A 192 -8.49 18.94 24.59
CA CYS A 192 -9.42 19.45 23.58
C CYS A 192 -9.79 20.93 23.82
N SER A 193 -9.94 21.35 25.07
CA SER A 193 -10.24 22.76 25.40
C SER A 193 -9.04 23.68 25.16
N THR A 194 -7.82 23.16 25.29
CA THR A 194 -6.56 23.87 25.01
C THR A 194 -6.34 24.04 23.51
N VAL A 195 -6.65 23.02 22.70
CA VAL A 195 -6.59 23.08 21.23
C VAL A 195 -7.62 24.08 20.69
N ASN A 196 -8.86 24.05 21.18
CA ASN A 196 -9.89 25.00 20.76
C ASN A 196 -9.53 26.46 21.10
N ARG A 197 -8.92 26.73 22.26
CA ARG A 197 -8.44 28.09 22.59
C ARG A 197 -7.32 28.56 21.66
N LYS A 198 -6.41 27.68 21.24
CA LYS A 198 -5.32 28.02 20.29
C LYS A 198 -5.87 28.30 18.89
N VAL A 199 -6.87 27.55 18.43
CA VAL A 199 -7.53 27.77 17.13
C VAL A 199 -8.32 29.09 17.13
N SER A 200 -9.06 29.41 18.20
CA SER A 200 -9.82 30.67 18.32
C SER A 200 -8.94 31.92 18.49
N ALA A 201 -7.67 31.77 18.91
CA ALA A 201 -6.72 32.86 19.01
C ALA A 201 -5.91 33.11 17.72
N ALA A 202 -6.04 32.21 16.74
CA ALA A 202 -5.38 32.26 15.44
C ALA A 202 -6.28 32.76 14.29
N ILE A 203 -7.55 33.07 14.59
CA ILE A 203 -8.56 33.69 13.71
C ILE A 203 -8.76 35.13 14.13
#